data_08dc75c1c126234f40fefe7ffa4b3f49
#
_entry.id   08dc75c1c126234f40fefe7ffa4b3f49
#
_cell.length_a   1.000
_cell.length_b   1.000
_cell.length_c   1.000
_cell.angle_alpha   90.00
_cell.angle_beta   90.00
_cell.angle_gamma   90.00
#
_symmetry.space_group_name_H-M   'P 1'
#
loop_
_entity.id
_entity.type
_entity.pdbx_description
1 polymer ?
#
loop_
_entity_poly.entity_id
_entity_poly.type
_entity_poly.pdbx_seq_one_letter_code
_entity_poly.pdbx_strand_id
1 'polypeptide(L)'
;MNITDRRRMLRRTEYYNPTITSSADDMSARMCKILKSLRSGDRSTVVLCIGTDRATGDALGPLVGSLLSNSQCAYRVYGTLQHPVHALNLNDTIKKIYTEHQYPVVIAVDASLGHRTDVGMVTLTKACLLYTSPS
;
A
#
# COMPACT_ATOMS: atom_id res chain seq x y z
N MET A 1 -10.94 11.06 -23.11
CA MET A 1 -10.43 9.90 -22.37
C MET A 1 -11.16 9.81 -21.05
N ASN A 2 -11.84 8.72 -20.79
CA ASN A 2 -12.60 8.56 -19.54
C ASN A 2 -11.65 8.19 -18.38
N ILE A 3 -12.16 8.27 -17.15
CA ILE A 3 -11.38 8.01 -15.93
C ILE A 3 -10.84 6.57 -15.89
N THR A 4 -11.57 5.63 -16.49
CA THR A 4 -11.19 4.22 -16.55
C THR A 4 -9.95 4.01 -17.42
N ASP A 5 -9.86 4.72 -18.54
CA ASP A 5 -8.72 4.64 -19.44
C ASP A 5 -7.46 5.28 -18.83
N ARG A 6 -7.63 6.38 -18.10
CA ARG A 6 -6.53 6.98 -17.32
C ARG A 6 -5.98 6.01 -16.28
N ARG A 7 -6.86 5.27 -15.58
CA ARG A 7 -6.43 4.26 -14.62
C ARG A 7 -5.64 3.14 -15.28
N ARG A 8 -6.04 2.69 -16.46
CA ARG A 8 -5.31 1.66 -17.23
C ARG A 8 -3.92 2.13 -17.63
N MET A 9 -3.77 3.36 -18.09
CA MET A 9 -2.49 3.91 -18.54
C MET A 9 -1.50 4.13 -17.41
N LEU A 10 -1.99 4.37 -16.17
CA LEU A 10 -1.14 4.63 -15.01
C LEU A 10 -0.85 3.37 -14.19
N ARG A 11 -1.49 2.24 -14.53
CA ARG A 11 -1.34 0.99 -13.80
C ARG A 11 -0.25 0.14 -14.42
N ARG A 12 0.85 0.02 -13.71
CA ARG A 12 1.94 -0.89 -14.05
C ARG A 12 2.15 -1.81 -12.86
N THR A 13 1.96 -3.12 -13.07
CA THR A 13 2.13 -4.12 -12.03
C THR A 13 3.40 -4.92 -12.26
N GLU A 14 4.24 -4.98 -11.26
CA GLU A 14 5.44 -5.78 -11.25
C GLU A 14 5.27 -6.93 -10.25
N TYR A 15 5.79 -8.10 -10.61
CA TYR A 15 5.65 -9.33 -9.82
C TYR A 15 7.01 -9.72 -9.24
N TYR A 16 7.02 -10.07 -7.96
CA TYR A 16 8.22 -10.50 -7.25
C TYR A 16 7.97 -11.84 -6.56
N ASN A 17 8.86 -12.78 -6.77
CA ASN A 17 8.81 -14.08 -6.10
C ASN A 17 9.62 -14.02 -4.82
N PRO A 18 8.98 -14.06 -3.62
CA PRO A 18 9.71 -13.88 -2.35
C PRO A 18 10.65 -15.04 -2.02
N THR A 19 10.55 -16.18 -2.71
CA THR A 19 11.48 -17.30 -2.54
C THR A 19 12.83 -17.06 -3.21
N ILE A 20 12.92 -16.09 -4.11
CA ILE A 20 14.17 -15.68 -4.76
C ILE A 20 14.90 -14.70 -3.84
N THR A 21 16.16 -14.99 -3.51
CA THR A 21 16.93 -14.24 -2.51
C THR A 21 17.06 -12.75 -2.83
N SER A 22 17.18 -12.38 -4.11
CA SER A 22 17.33 -10.98 -4.52
C SER A 22 16.03 -10.19 -4.61
N SER A 23 14.86 -10.84 -4.47
CA SER A 23 13.56 -10.20 -4.70
C SER A 23 13.30 -9.02 -3.78
N ALA A 24 13.64 -9.14 -2.49
CA ALA A 24 13.42 -8.06 -1.54
C ALA A 24 14.22 -6.82 -1.90
N ASP A 25 15.49 -6.99 -2.28
CA ASP A 25 16.35 -5.88 -2.68
C ASP A 25 15.88 -5.26 -4.00
N ASP A 26 15.49 -6.08 -4.97
CA ASP A 26 14.99 -5.62 -6.26
C ASP A 26 13.69 -4.81 -6.09
N MET A 27 12.75 -5.32 -5.30
CA MET A 27 11.50 -4.63 -5.00
C MET A 27 11.76 -3.33 -4.25
N SER A 28 12.62 -3.34 -3.26
CA SER A 28 13.00 -2.16 -2.48
C SER A 28 13.61 -1.08 -3.36
N ALA A 29 14.54 -1.44 -4.24
CA ALA A 29 15.16 -0.50 -5.18
C ALA A 29 14.10 0.14 -6.11
N ARG A 30 13.16 -0.67 -6.58
CA ARG A 30 12.08 -0.18 -7.45
C ARG A 30 11.13 0.74 -6.68
N MET A 31 10.75 0.38 -5.46
CA MET A 31 9.93 1.23 -4.59
C MET A 31 10.61 2.58 -4.34
N CYS A 32 11.91 2.58 -4.05
CA CYS A 32 12.66 3.81 -3.85
C CYS A 32 12.61 4.73 -5.07
N LYS A 33 12.75 4.18 -6.27
CA LYS A 33 12.64 4.96 -7.52
C LYS A 33 11.25 5.56 -7.68
N ILE A 34 10.21 4.77 -7.44
CA ILE A 34 8.82 5.24 -7.53
C ILE A 34 8.57 6.36 -6.51
N LEU A 35 8.99 6.16 -5.27
CA LEU A 35 8.81 7.16 -4.22
C LEU A 35 9.54 8.46 -4.54
N LYS A 36 10.77 8.38 -5.03
CA LYS A 36 11.50 9.57 -5.45
C LYS A 36 10.79 10.33 -6.57
N SER A 37 10.19 9.62 -7.52
CA SER A 37 9.45 10.24 -8.62
C SER A 37 8.14 10.90 -8.15
N LEU A 38 7.52 10.38 -7.07
CA LEU A 38 6.27 10.90 -6.52
C LEU A 38 6.47 12.00 -5.48
N ARG A 39 7.64 12.04 -4.84
CA ARG A 39 7.94 13.01 -3.79
C ARG A 39 8.51 14.28 -4.40
N SER A 40 7.65 15.08 -5.00
CA SER A 40 8.00 16.44 -5.42
C SER A 40 7.46 17.43 -4.37
N GLY A 41 8.30 18.33 -3.89
CA GLY A 41 7.94 19.29 -2.86
C GLY A 41 7.88 18.64 -1.46
N ASP A 42 6.99 19.16 -0.61
CA ASP A 42 6.87 18.77 0.81
C ASP A 42 5.90 17.61 1.03
N ARG A 43 5.77 16.69 0.08
CA ARG A 43 4.88 15.53 0.21
C ARG A 43 5.41 14.57 1.25
N SER A 44 4.57 14.21 2.22
CA SER A 44 4.89 13.17 3.19
C SER A 44 4.55 11.79 2.61
N THR A 45 5.23 10.77 3.11
CA THR A 45 4.94 9.38 2.78
C THR A 45 4.32 8.71 3.99
N VAL A 46 3.20 8.02 3.78
CA VAL A 46 2.53 7.23 4.81
C VAL A 46 2.36 5.80 4.34
N VAL A 47 2.29 4.87 5.28
CA VAL A 47 2.05 3.46 4.99
C VAL A 47 0.67 3.10 5.50
N LEU A 48 -0.17 2.56 4.63
CA LEU A 48 -1.52 2.12 4.94
C LEU A 48 -1.58 0.60 4.78
N CYS A 49 -1.70 -0.11 5.89
CA CYS A 49 -1.73 -1.57 5.93
C CYS A 49 -3.15 -2.03 6.14
N ILE A 50 -3.73 -2.69 5.14
CA ILE A 50 -5.14 -3.04 5.09
C ILE A 50 -5.32 -4.52 5.37
N GLY A 51 -6.23 -4.86 6.27
CA GLY A 51 -6.58 -6.24 6.56
C GLY A 51 -7.01 -6.47 7.99
N THR A 52 -7.30 -7.72 8.31
CA THR A 52 -7.69 -8.15 9.64
C THR A 52 -7.13 -9.54 9.93
N ASP A 53 -6.77 -9.81 11.19
CA ASP A 53 -6.35 -11.13 11.63
C ASP A 53 -7.53 -12.10 11.88
N ARG A 54 -8.75 -11.58 11.82
CA ARG A 54 -9.97 -12.39 12.01
C ARG A 54 -10.28 -13.29 10.81
N ALA A 55 -9.77 -12.95 9.63
CA ALA A 55 -9.97 -13.73 8.42
C ALA A 55 -8.65 -14.32 7.95
N THR A 56 -8.63 -15.63 7.73
CA THR A 56 -7.47 -16.33 7.17
C THR A 56 -7.16 -15.77 5.79
N GLY A 57 -5.89 -15.44 5.55
CA GLY A 57 -5.43 -14.89 4.29
C GLY A 57 -5.56 -13.37 4.17
N ASP A 58 -6.07 -12.68 5.19
CA ASP A 58 -6.26 -11.23 5.19
C ASP A 58 -5.40 -10.52 6.25
N ALA A 59 -4.44 -11.23 6.82
CA ALA A 59 -3.62 -10.72 7.93
C ALA A 59 -2.31 -10.05 7.49
N LEU A 60 -1.97 -10.07 6.21
CA LEU A 60 -0.69 -9.55 5.73
C LEU A 60 -0.51 -8.07 6.11
N GLY A 61 -1.50 -7.24 5.82
CA GLY A 61 -1.45 -5.80 6.13
C GLY A 61 -1.17 -5.53 7.61
N PRO A 62 -2.00 -6.02 8.54
CA PRO A 62 -1.78 -5.82 9.96
C PRO A 62 -0.44 -6.35 10.47
N LEU A 63 0.03 -7.49 9.97
CA LEU A 63 1.33 -8.04 10.33
C LEU A 63 2.47 -7.11 9.91
N VAL A 64 2.45 -6.66 8.66
CA VAL A 64 3.45 -5.71 8.15
C VAL A 64 3.38 -4.40 8.94
N GLY A 65 2.19 -3.89 9.20
CA GLY A 65 2.01 -2.66 9.97
C GLY A 65 2.58 -2.76 11.37
N SER A 66 2.35 -3.87 12.05
CA SER A 66 2.91 -4.11 13.39
C SER A 66 4.43 -4.22 13.36
N LEU A 67 4.99 -4.92 12.37
CA LEU A 67 6.44 -5.03 12.21
C LEU A 67 7.08 -3.65 11.95
N LEU A 68 6.49 -2.86 11.10
CA LEU A 68 6.99 -1.51 10.81
C LEU A 68 6.86 -0.59 12.02
N SER A 69 5.76 -0.67 12.76
CA SER A 69 5.55 0.15 13.95
C SER A 69 6.52 -0.19 15.08
N ASN A 70 6.95 -1.44 15.18
CA ASN A 70 7.93 -1.91 16.17
C ASN A 70 9.37 -1.70 15.72
N SER A 71 9.58 -1.29 14.47
CA SER A 71 10.89 -0.93 13.94
C SER A 71 11.04 0.60 13.92
N GLN A 72 12.23 1.08 13.58
CA GLN A 72 12.48 2.52 13.43
C GLN A 72 12.02 3.02 12.06
N CYS A 73 10.77 2.78 11.71
CA CYS A 73 10.20 3.26 10.46
C CYS A 73 10.01 4.77 10.50
N ALA A 74 10.55 5.47 9.51
CA ALA A 74 10.45 6.93 9.42
C ALA A 74 9.06 7.40 8.99
N TYR A 75 8.23 6.51 8.45
CA TYR A 75 6.91 6.87 7.93
C TYR A 75 5.82 6.58 8.96
N ARG A 76 4.78 7.40 8.93
CA ARG A 76 3.57 7.12 9.73
C ARG A 76 2.88 5.87 9.17
N VAL A 77 2.57 4.93 10.06
CA VAL A 77 1.94 3.65 9.72
C VAL A 77 0.50 3.65 10.23
N TYR A 78 -0.43 3.31 9.37
CA TYR A 78 -1.85 3.10 9.68
C TYR A 78 -2.19 1.64 9.44
N GLY A 79 -2.78 0.99 10.40
CA GLY A 79 -3.14 -0.43 10.32
C GLY A 79 -2.10 -1.34 10.95
N THR A 80 -2.42 -1.86 12.12
CA THR A 80 -1.61 -2.82 12.87
C THR A 80 -2.51 -3.94 13.36
N LEU A 81 -1.93 -4.96 13.99
CA LEU A 81 -2.73 -6.01 14.64
C LEU A 81 -3.61 -5.46 15.75
N GLN A 82 -3.12 -4.45 16.49
CA GLN A 82 -3.85 -3.84 17.59
C GLN A 82 -4.90 -2.83 17.13
N HIS A 83 -4.62 -2.14 16.02
CA HIS A 83 -5.49 -1.12 15.45
C HIS A 83 -5.64 -1.36 13.95
N PRO A 84 -6.36 -2.42 13.54
CA PRO A 84 -6.45 -2.79 12.14
C PRO A 84 -7.28 -1.81 11.32
N VAL A 85 -6.89 -1.68 10.06
CA VAL A 85 -7.67 -0.97 9.04
C VAL A 85 -8.28 -2.01 8.11
N HIS A 86 -9.59 -2.10 8.11
CA HIS A 86 -10.35 -3.08 7.34
C HIS A 86 -11.50 -2.40 6.59
N ALA A 87 -12.31 -3.19 5.90
CA ALA A 87 -13.37 -2.67 5.04
C ALA A 87 -14.33 -1.69 5.74
N LEU A 88 -14.59 -1.89 7.04
CA LEU A 88 -15.55 -1.06 7.77
C LEU A 88 -15.01 0.32 8.14
N ASN A 89 -13.70 0.46 8.34
CA ASN A 89 -13.10 1.73 8.76
C ASN A 89 -12.12 2.32 7.75
N LEU A 90 -11.96 1.69 6.59
CA LEU A 90 -10.99 2.12 5.57
C LEU A 90 -11.26 3.56 5.10
N ASN A 91 -12.50 3.88 4.79
CA ASN A 91 -12.85 5.21 4.31
C ASN A 91 -12.56 6.29 5.35
N ASP A 92 -12.88 6.04 6.60
CA ASP A 92 -12.59 6.98 7.69
C ASP A 92 -11.09 7.14 7.89
N THR A 93 -10.34 6.06 7.76
CA THR A 93 -8.87 6.09 7.86
C THR A 93 -8.26 6.91 6.73
N ILE A 94 -8.75 6.74 5.50
CA ILE A 94 -8.28 7.52 4.34
C ILE A 94 -8.55 9.01 4.55
N LYS A 95 -9.73 9.36 5.03
CA LYS A 95 -10.07 10.75 5.37
C LYS A 95 -9.12 11.32 6.41
N LYS A 96 -8.81 10.53 7.44
CA LYS A 96 -7.86 10.92 8.48
C LYS A 96 -6.46 11.16 7.91
N ILE A 97 -6.00 10.29 7.03
CA ILE A 97 -4.69 10.44 6.36
C ILE A 97 -4.63 11.75 5.59
N TYR A 98 -5.64 12.06 4.78
CA TYR A 98 -5.67 13.30 3.99
C TYR A 98 -5.91 14.55 4.84
N THR A 99 -6.43 14.42 6.04
CA THR A 99 -6.56 15.52 6.99
C THR A 99 -5.24 15.79 7.72
N GLU A 100 -4.54 14.73 8.13
CA GLU A 100 -3.30 14.84 8.90
C GLU A 100 -2.08 15.14 8.04
N HIS A 101 -2.13 14.81 6.75
CA HIS A 101 -1.00 14.94 5.82
C HIS A 101 -1.40 15.71 4.58
N GLN A 102 -0.55 16.63 4.16
CA GLN A 102 -0.77 17.43 2.95
C GLN A 102 -0.22 16.67 1.74
N TYR A 103 -1.09 16.36 0.78
CA TYR A 103 -0.73 15.62 -0.45
C TYR A 103 0.12 14.38 -0.18
N PRO A 104 -0.32 13.45 0.67
CA PRO A 104 0.51 12.33 1.04
C PRO A 104 0.74 11.37 -0.13
N VAL A 105 1.95 10.79 -0.16
CA VAL A 105 2.19 9.59 -0.96
C VAL A 105 1.84 8.40 -0.07
N VAL A 106 0.93 7.55 -0.53
CA VAL A 106 0.45 6.42 0.27
C VAL A 106 1.03 5.11 -0.28
N ILE A 107 1.73 4.38 0.57
CA ILE A 107 2.11 2.99 0.29
C ILE A 107 1.04 2.12 0.91
N ALA A 108 0.21 1.49 0.07
CA ALA A 108 -0.83 0.58 0.56
C ALA A 108 -0.33 -0.86 0.53
N VAL A 109 -0.48 -1.56 1.66
CA VAL A 109 -0.14 -2.97 1.80
C VAL A 109 -1.42 -3.74 2.04
N ASP A 110 -1.71 -4.69 1.17
CA ASP A 110 -2.95 -5.47 1.23
C ASP A 110 -2.73 -6.87 0.67
N ALA A 111 -3.38 -7.85 1.26
CA ALA A 111 -3.49 -9.17 0.66
C ALA A 111 -4.54 -9.12 -0.44
N SER A 112 -4.24 -9.71 -1.59
CA SER A 112 -5.17 -9.70 -2.71
C SER A 112 -5.40 -11.11 -3.24
N LEU A 113 -6.57 -11.31 -3.83
CA LEU A 113 -6.87 -12.52 -4.57
C LEU A 113 -6.24 -12.40 -5.96
N GLY A 114 -5.50 -13.44 -6.36
CA GLY A 114 -4.84 -13.50 -7.65
C GLY A 114 -5.14 -14.81 -8.37
N HIS A 115 -4.57 -14.96 -9.54
CA HIS A 115 -4.60 -16.24 -10.25
C HIS A 115 -3.82 -17.28 -9.47
N ARG A 116 -4.17 -18.58 -9.65
CA ARG A 116 -3.49 -19.69 -8.99
C ARG A 116 -1.98 -19.69 -9.23
N THR A 117 -1.56 -19.28 -10.41
CA THR A 117 -0.15 -19.21 -10.80
C THR A 117 0.61 -18.12 -10.04
N ASP A 118 -0.11 -17.12 -9.50
CA ASP A 118 0.49 -15.98 -8.83
C ASP A 118 0.40 -16.06 -7.31
N VAL A 119 -0.15 -17.16 -6.77
CA VAL A 119 -0.24 -17.35 -5.32
C VAL A 119 1.17 -17.37 -4.72
N GLY A 120 1.35 -16.59 -3.66
CA GLY A 120 2.65 -16.43 -3.02
C GLY A 120 3.54 -15.35 -3.62
N MET A 121 3.13 -14.75 -4.73
CA MET A 121 3.85 -13.62 -5.33
C MET A 121 3.52 -12.31 -4.61
N VAL A 122 4.49 -11.42 -4.57
CA VAL A 122 4.28 -10.03 -4.13
C VAL A 122 4.17 -9.16 -5.38
N THR A 123 3.16 -8.33 -5.42
CA THR A 123 2.95 -7.40 -6.54
C THR A 123 3.19 -5.97 -6.11
N LEU A 124 3.82 -5.19 -6.96
CA LEU A 124 4.01 -3.76 -6.78
C LEU A 124 3.34 -3.03 -7.92
N THR A 125 2.39 -2.18 -7.59
CA THR A 125 1.62 -1.42 -8.57
C THR A 125 1.70 0.06 -8.24
N LYS A 126 2.16 0.87 -9.18
CA LYS A 126 2.04 2.32 -9.10
C LYS A 126 0.64 2.69 -9.59
N ALA A 127 -0.18 3.25 -8.73
CA ALA A 127 -1.52 3.68 -9.06
C ALA A 127 -1.76 5.10 -8.58
N CYS A 128 -2.49 5.86 -9.37
CA CYS A 128 -3.04 7.13 -8.92
C CYS A 128 -4.44 6.85 -8.38
N LEU A 129 -4.58 6.90 -7.06
CA LEU A 129 -5.87 6.83 -6.42
C LEU A 129 -6.49 8.21 -6.48
N LEU A 130 -7.47 8.37 -7.35
CA LEU A 130 -8.36 9.50 -7.29
C LEU A 130 -9.35 9.23 -6.16
N TYR A 131 -9.07 9.83 -5.01
CA TYR A 131 -10.05 9.85 -3.94
C TYR A 131 -11.20 10.76 -4.35
N THR A 132 -12.31 10.16 -4.72
CA THR A 132 -13.56 10.88 -4.80
C THR A 132 -14.23 10.77 -3.44
N SER A 133 -14.25 11.89 -2.73
CA SER A 133 -15.07 11.97 -1.52
C SER A 133 -16.49 11.52 -1.88
N PRO A 134 -17.05 10.53 -1.20
CA PRO A 134 -18.46 10.24 -1.37
C PRO A 134 -19.26 11.47 -0.95
N SER A 135 -19.93 12.02 -1.92
CA SER A 135 -20.88 13.10 -1.67
C SER A 135 -22.02 12.60 -0.78
#